data_e4a5357bf514650d7b8bd4a46aadafb4
#
_entry.id   e4a5357bf514650d7b8bd4a46aadafb4
#
_cell.length_a   1.000
_cell.length_b   1.000
_cell.length_c   1.000
_cell.angle_alpha   90.00
_cell.angle_beta   90.00
_cell.angle_gamma   90.00
#
_symmetry.space_group_name_H-M   'P 1'
#
loop_
_entity.id
_entity.type
_entity.pdbx_description
1 polymer ?
#
loop_
_entity_poly.entity_id
_entity_poly.type
_entity_poly.pdbx_seq_one_letter_code
_entity_poly.pdbx_strand_id
1 'polypeptide(L)'
;EFYYGRKHEAIMEAAGALDAVKSVVDYCTEHYGSLSFGTGKTLKLIQSRVAGGGYATNGACLLDEADFTANNLGNTSKGGGAGEVMIHELVHQWWGLGNMFDTSDATSPWSAEGLTVYTTYRIVKELYGEVYAKEHYIDQWQQAVDDYYLNFYVRYPDYLANLSENKQ
;
A
#
# COMPACT_ATOMS: atom_id res chain seq x y z
N GLU A 1 -10.23 -15.60 -3.49
CA GLU A 1 -10.36 -15.97 -4.91
C GLU A 1 -9.61 -14.95 -5.77
N PHE A 2 -8.85 -15.44 -6.77
CA PHE A 2 -8.15 -14.57 -7.70
C PHE A 2 -8.63 -14.82 -9.12
N TYR A 3 -9.21 -13.79 -9.73
CA TYR A 3 -9.77 -13.84 -11.09
C TYR A 3 -8.81 -13.15 -12.06
N TYR A 4 -8.28 -13.89 -13.00
CA TYR A 4 -7.33 -13.40 -14.01
C TYR A 4 -7.51 -14.09 -15.36
N GLY A 5 -7.00 -13.44 -16.41
CA GLY A 5 -7.02 -14.04 -17.75
C GLY A 5 -6.10 -15.25 -17.84
N ARG A 6 -6.54 -16.30 -18.51
CA ARG A 6 -5.78 -17.57 -18.69
C ARG A 6 -4.33 -17.34 -19.18
N LYS A 7 -4.09 -16.31 -19.94
CA LYS A 7 -2.73 -15.93 -20.40
C LYS A 7 -1.74 -15.65 -19.26
N HIS A 8 -2.23 -15.35 -18.05
CA HIS A 8 -1.40 -15.05 -16.88
C HIS A 8 -1.22 -16.23 -15.92
N GLU A 9 -1.79 -17.39 -16.19
CA GLU A 9 -1.75 -18.55 -15.30
C GLU A 9 -0.32 -18.94 -14.91
N ALA A 10 0.57 -19.07 -15.88
CA ALA A 10 1.96 -19.44 -15.64
C ALA A 10 2.72 -18.37 -14.78
N ILE A 11 2.41 -17.11 -14.98
CA ILE A 11 2.99 -16.02 -14.20
C ILE A 11 2.48 -16.06 -12.76
N MET A 12 1.20 -16.29 -12.57
CA MET A 12 0.56 -16.39 -11.26
C MET A 12 1.13 -17.54 -10.43
N GLU A 13 1.30 -18.71 -11.05
CA GLU A 13 1.90 -19.88 -10.41
C GLU A 13 3.37 -19.64 -10.07
N ALA A 14 4.16 -19.18 -11.04
CA ALA A 14 5.59 -18.93 -10.85
C ALA A 14 5.88 -17.85 -9.78
N ALA A 15 4.99 -16.88 -9.66
CA ALA A 15 5.12 -15.81 -8.68
C ALA A 15 4.63 -16.18 -7.28
N GLY A 16 3.97 -17.31 -7.09
CA GLY A 16 3.36 -17.67 -5.80
C GLY A 16 2.32 -16.65 -5.33
N ALA A 17 1.56 -16.07 -6.27
CA ALA A 17 0.69 -14.94 -5.97
C ALA A 17 -0.40 -15.25 -4.93
N LEU A 18 -0.91 -16.47 -4.92
CA LEU A 18 -1.90 -16.90 -3.91
C LEU A 18 -1.29 -17.03 -2.52
N ASP A 19 -0.05 -17.47 -2.41
CA ASP A 19 0.65 -17.55 -1.13
C ASP A 19 0.96 -16.16 -0.59
N ALA A 20 1.34 -15.23 -1.46
CA ALA A 20 1.52 -13.82 -1.10
C ALA A 20 0.22 -13.20 -0.56
N VAL A 21 -0.89 -13.40 -1.25
CA VAL A 21 -2.22 -12.96 -0.77
C VAL A 21 -2.56 -13.55 0.58
N LYS A 22 -2.31 -14.85 0.76
CA LYS A 22 -2.57 -15.52 2.03
C LYS A 22 -1.73 -14.93 3.16
N SER A 23 -0.45 -14.68 2.93
CA SER A 23 0.43 -14.07 3.93
C SER A 23 -0.05 -12.69 4.37
N VAL A 24 -0.54 -11.87 3.44
CA VAL A 24 -1.12 -10.56 3.76
C VAL A 24 -2.38 -10.69 4.62
N VAL A 25 -3.27 -11.59 4.23
CA VAL A 25 -4.53 -11.82 4.97
C VAL A 25 -4.25 -12.37 6.37
N ASP A 26 -3.32 -13.31 6.50
CA ASP A 26 -2.92 -13.88 7.78
C ASP A 26 -2.32 -12.79 8.69
N TYR A 27 -1.38 -12.00 8.16
CA TYR A 27 -0.77 -10.88 8.88
C TYR A 27 -1.82 -9.90 9.41
N CYS A 28 -2.67 -9.41 8.52
CA CYS A 28 -3.68 -8.43 8.91
C CYS A 28 -4.72 -9.00 9.88
N THR A 29 -5.07 -10.28 9.71
CA THR A 29 -5.99 -10.97 10.63
C THR A 29 -5.38 -11.11 12.03
N GLU A 30 -4.12 -11.46 12.12
CA GLU A 30 -3.40 -11.61 13.39
C GLU A 30 -3.26 -10.27 14.12
N HIS A 31 -2.90 -9.21 13.40
CA HIS A 31 -2.56 -7.92 14.01
C HIS A 31 -3.76 -6.97 14.19
N TYR A 32 -4.76 -7.08 13.32
CA TYR A 32 -5.87 -6.12 13.25
C TYR A 32 -7.24 -6.78 13.36
N GLY A 33 -7.28 -8.10 13.50
CA GLY A 33 -8.51 -8.88 13.59
C GLY A 33 -9.04 -9.35 12.23
N SER A 34 -10.02 -10.25 12.30
CA SER A 34 -10.62 -10.85 11.11
C SER A 34 -11.42 -9.83 10.32
N LEU A 35 -11.50 -10.03 9.00
CA LEU A 35 -12.38 -9.27 8.13
C LEU A 35 -13.83 -9.35 8.62
N SER A 36 -14.41 -8.21 8.97
CA SER A 36 -15.75 -8.11 9.55
C SER A 36 -16.84 -7.86 8.50
N PHE A 37 -16.44 -7.59 7.26
CA PHE A 37 -17.36 -7.28 6.17
C PHE A 37 -17.46 -8.44 5.19
N GLY A 38 -18.48 -8.38 4.39
CA GLY A 38 -18.74 -9.33 3.32
C GLY A 38 -19.60 -10.52 3.74
N THR A 39 -20.69 -10.61 3.09
CA THR A 39 -21.68 -11.68 3.30
C THR A 39 -21.18 -13.05 2.82
N GLY A 40 -20.14 -13.07 1.98
CA GLY A 40 -19.63 -14.31 1.38
C GLY A 40 -18.37 -14.88 2.04
N LYS A 41 -17.75 -14.15 2.94
CA LYS A 41 -16.46 -14.53 3.54
C LYS A 41 -15.36 -14.83 2.51
N THR A 42 -15.48 -14.27 1.33
CA THR A 42 -14.55 -14.47 0.22
C THR A 42 -14.04 -13.12 -0.25
N LEU A 43 -12.74 -12.90 -0.12
CA LEU A 43 -12.07 -11.76 -0.72
C LEU A 43 -11.72 -12.08 -2.17
N LYS A 44 -12.00 -11.15 -3.06
CA LYS A 44 -11.77 -11.30 -4.50
C LYS A 44 -10.69 -10.35 -4.96
N LEU A 45 -9.70 -10.89 -5.66
CA LEU A 45 -8.76 -10.10 -6.44
C LEU A 45 -9.11 -10.29 -7.91
N ILE A 46 -9.20 -9.21 -8.66
CA ILE A 46 -9.72 -9.23 -10.03
C ILE A 46 -8.77 -8.45 -10.91
N GLN A 47 -8.21 -9.12 -11.90
CA GLN A 47 -7.52 -8.46 -12.99
C GLN A 47 -8.48 -7.53 -13.71
N SER A 48 -8.09 -6.28 -13.89
CA SER A 48 -8.89 -5.27 -14.54
C SER A 48 -8.05 -4.40 -15.49
N ARG A 49 -8.69 -3.46 -16.15
CA ARG A 49 -8.02 -2.44 -16.95
C ARG A 49 -8.08 -1.07 -16.27
N VAL A 50 -8.06 -1.06 -14.97
CA VAL A 50 -7.87 0.18 -14.21
C VAL A 50 -6.44 0.63 -14.47
N ALA A 51 -6.26 1.73 -15.17
CA ALA A 51 -4.95 2.23 -15.50
C ALA A 51 -4.24 2.78 -14.26
N GLY A 52 -3.04 2.27 -14.00
CA GLY A 52 -2.12 2.87 -13.04
C GLY A 52 -2.26 2.37 -11.61
N GLY A 53 -2.38 1.07 -11.38
CA GLY A 53 -2.28 0.50 -10.05
C GLY A 53 -3.45 -0.39 -9.65
N GLY A 54 -4.01 -0.16 -8.47
CA GLY A 54 -5.11 -0.94 -7.93
C GLY A 54 -6.29 -0.06 -7.51
N TYR A 55 -7.34 -0.73 -7.14
CA TYR A 55 -8.51 -0.10 -6.53
C TYR A 55 -9.20 -1.12 -5.61
N ALA A 56 -9.31 -0.78 -4.34
CA ALA A 56 -10.03 -1.61 -3.38
C ALA A 56 -11.48 -1.17 -3.24
N THR A 57 -12.35 -2.14 -3.17
CA THR A 57 -13.75 -1.99 -2.77
C THR A 57 -14.09 -3.07 -1.76
N ASN A 58 -15.24 -2.97 -1.13
CA ASN A 58 -15.65 -3.87 -0.06
C ASN A 58 -15.70 -5.33 -0.54
N GLY A 59 -14.79 -6.16 -0.06
CA GLY A 59 -14.66 -7.57 -0.42
C GLY A 59 -13.99 -7.85 -1.76
N ALA A 60 -13.49 -6.82 -2.48
CA ALA A 60 -12.78 -7.03 -3.74
C ALA A 60 -11.68 -6.00 -3.96
N CYS A 61 -10.63 -6.42 -4.67
CA CYS A 61 -9.55 -5.57 -5.14
C CYS A 61 -9.41 -5.73 -6.65
N LEU A 62 -9.35 -4.61 -7.36
CA LEU A 62 -9.05 -4.55 -8.78
C LEU A 62 -7.57 -4.26 -8.95
N LEU A 63 -6.89 -5.01 -9.80
CA LEU A 63 -5.47 -4.83 -10.11
C LEU A 63 -5.30 -4.59 -11.61
N ASP A 64 -4.43 -3.66 -11.98
CA ASP A 64 -4.18 -3.36 -13.38
C ASP A 64 -3.59 -4.58 -14.10
N GLU A 65 -4.10 -4.86 -15.30
CA GLU A 65 -3.59 -5.93 -16.16
C GLU A 65 -2.08 -5.76 -16.45
N ALA A 66 -1.59 -4.53 -16.56
CA ALA A 66 -0.20 -4.23 -16.79
C ALA A 66 0.73 -4.69 -15.65
N ASP A 67 0.18 -4.83 -14.45
CA ASP A 67 0.92 -5.26 -13.26
C ASP A 67 1.05 -6.79 -13.14
N PHE A 68 0.38 -7.55 -14.02
CA PHE A 68 0.46 -9.00 -14.02
C PHE A 68 1.77 -9.51 -14.66
N THR A 69 2.86 -9.21 -14.00
CA THR A 69 4.20 -9.72 -14.32
C THR A 69 4.76 -10.49 -13.13
N ALA A 70 5.73 -11.37 -13.37
CA ALA A 70 6.38 -12.13 -12.30
C ALA A 70 6.97 -11.21 -11.20
N ASN A 71 7.47 -10.05 -11.60
CA ASN A 71 8.04 -9.07 -10.67
C ASN A 71 6.98 -8.39 -9.79
N ASN A 72 5.78 -8.30 -10.27
CA ASN A 72 4.74 -7.49 -9.67
C ASN A 72 3.76 -8.29 -8.81
N LEU A 73 3.58 -9.57 -9.11
CA LEU A 73 2.59 -10.41 -8.44
C LEU A 73 3.13 -11.23 -7.29
N GLY A 74 4.40 -11.32 -7.16
CA GLY A 74 4.97 -12.19 -6.17
C GLY A 74 6.25 -11.62 -5.60
N ASN A 75 6.60 -12.22 -4.64
CA ASN A 75 7.68 -12.05 -3.73
C ASN A 75 9.10 -12.27 -4.31
N THR A 76 9.26 -12.59 -5.58
CA THR A 76 10.52 -13.08 -6.11
C THR A 76 11.49 -11.98 -6.51
N SER A 77 10.99 -10.83 -6.83
CA SER A 77 11.83 -9.64 -7.00
C SER A 77 11.38 -8.57 -6.04
N LYS A 78 12.09 -8.51 -4.99
CA LYS A 78 12.00 -7.46 -4.00
C LYS A 78 11.82 -6.11 -4.72
N GLY A 79 10.69 -5.47 -4.54
CA GLY A 79 10.44 -4.13 -5.04
C GLY A 79 9.82 -4.02 -6.43
N GLY A 80 9.21 -5.04 -6.92
CA GLY A 80 8.24 -4.85 -7.97
C GLY A 80 7.07 -4.04 -7.44
N GLY A 81 6.90 -2.80 -7.93
CA GLY A 81 5.89 -1.87 -7.42
C GLY A 81 4.47 -2.41 -7.35
N ALA A 82 4.14 -3.45 -8.10
CA ALA A 82 2.80 -4.01 -8.11
C ALA A 82 2.59 -5.17 -7.13
N GLY A 83 3.64 -5.86 -6.70
CA GLY A 83 3.52 -6.73 -5.52
C GLY A 83 3.11 -5.91 -4.31
N GLU A 84 3.66 -4.72 -4.18
CA GLU A 84 3.28 -3.76 -3.15
C GLU A 84 1.89 -3.17 -3.38
N VAL A 85 1.48 -2.91 -4.62
CA VAL A 85 0.11 -2.51 -4.95
C VAL A 85 -0.90 -3.58 -4.54
N MET A 86 -0.64 -4.84 -4.82
CA MET A 86 -1.50 -5.94 -4.38
C MET A 86 -1.62 -5.99 -2.85
N ILE A 87 -0.51 -5.85 -2.14
CA ILE A 87 -0.51 -5.78 -0.67
C ILE A 87 -1.32 -4.57 -0.20
N HIS A 88 -1.09 -3.41 -0.79
CA HIS A 88 -1.76 -2.16 -0.48
C HIS A 88 -3.28 -2.27 -0.65
N GLU A 89 -3.75 -2.75 -1.79
CA GLU A 89 -5.18 -2.90 -2.04
C GLU A 89 -5.85 -3.93 -1.12
N LEU A 90 -5.13 -5.01 -0.78
CA LEU A 90 -5.61 -5.96 0.21
C LEU A 90 -5.73 -5.34 1.59
N VAL A 91 -4.76 -4.55 2.00
CA VAL A 91 -4.73 -3.88 3.31
C VAL A 91 -5.87 -2.88 3.47
N HIS A 92 -6.35 -2.27 2.39
CA HIS A 92 -7.54 -1.43 2.41
C HIS A 92 -8.78 -2.13 2.95
N GLN A 93 -8.84 -3.46 2.90
CA GLN A 93 -9.94 -4.21 3.50
C GLN A 93 -10.01 -3.99 5.02
N TRP A 94 -8.90 -3.62 5.67
CA TRP A 94 -8.83 -3.22 7.08
C TRP A 94 -8.86 -1.70 7.25
N TRP A 95 -8.17 -0.94 6.41
CA TRP A 95 -8.07 0.51 6.51
C TRP A 95 -8.78 1.20 5.34
N GLY A 96 -9.72 2.07 5.67
CA GLY A 96 -10.54 2.76 4.69
C GLY A 96 -11.84 2.05 4.33
N LEU A 97 -11.91 0.72 4.43
CA LEU A 97 -13.11 -0.06 4.17
C LEU A 97 -13.62 -0.79 5.43
N GLY A 98 -12.75 -1.51 6.13
CA GLY A 98 -13.11 -2.25 7.33
C GLY A 98 -13.15 -1.40 8.60
N ASN A 99 -12.11 -0.62 8.81
CA ASN A 99 -11.99 0.31 9.93
C ASN A 99 -11.85 1.72 9.37
N MET A 100 -12.95 2.42 9.28
CA MET A 100 -12.98 3.81 8.84
C MET A 100 -12.96 4.73 10.05
N PHE A 101 -11.99 5.62 10.06
CA PHE A 101 -11.99 6.77 10.95
C PHE A 101 -12.72 7.93 10.28
N ASP A 102 -12.17 9.12 10.27
CA ASP A 102 -12.79 10.23 9.58
C ASP A 102 -12.38 10.25 8.10
N THR A 103 -13.36 10.09 7.22
CA THR A 103 -13.18 10.22 5.77
C THR A 103 -13.82 11.51 5.23
N SER A 104 -14.28 12.38 6.12
CA SER A 104 -14.95 13.63 5.73
C SER A 104 -14.00 14.65 5.09
N ASP A 105 -12.71 14.54 5.37
CA ASP A 105 -11.69 15.39 4.75
C ASP A 105 -11.03 14.68 3.57
N ALA A 106 -11.52 14.99 2.38
CA ALA A 106 -10.96 14.49 1.13
C ALA A 106 -9.52 14.98 0.87
N THR A 107 -9.05 15.97 1.62
CA THR A 107 -7.70 16.54 1.47
C THR A 107 -6.67 15.86 2.39
N SER A 108 -7.12 15.03 3.32
CA SER A 108 -6.25 14.36 4.28
C SER A 108 -6.62 12.87 4.46
N PRO A 109 -6.36 12.03 3.45
CA PRO A 109 -6.74 10.62 3.47
C PRO A 109 -5.85 9.75 4.40
N TRP A 110 -5.28 10.32 5.44
CA TRP A 110 -4.30 9.64 6.30
C TRP A 110 -4.85 8.35 6.95
N SER A 111 -6.14 8.32 7.27
CA SER A 111 -6.75 7.15 7.93
C SER A 111 -6.98 5.99 6.96
N ALA A 112 -7.25 6.29 5.70
CA ALA A 112 -7.39 5.27 4.67
C ALA A 112 -6.01 4.95 4.05
N GLU A 113 -5.40 5.93 3.40
CA GLU A 113 -4.16 5.72 2.65
C GLU A 113 -2.92 5.63 3.55
N GLY A 114 -2.79 6.51 4.52
CA GLY A 114 -1.60 6.54 5.38
C GLY A 114 -1.45 5.27 6.23
N LEU A 115 -2.53 4.78 6.83
CA LEU A 115 -2.50 3.52 7.57
C LEU A 115 -2.29 2.32 6.66
N THR A 116 -2.84 2.35 5.46
CA THR A 116 -2.62 1.31 4.45
C THR A 116 -1.16 1.27 4.00
N VAL A 117 -0.57 2.41 3.67
CA VAL A 117 0.86 2.49 3.31
C VAL A 117 1.76 2.04 4.46
N TYR A 118 1.48 2.47 5.69
CA TYR A 118 2.25 2.04 6.85
C TYR A 118 2.14 0.52 7.10
N THR A 119 0.94 -0.03 6.97
CA THR A 119 0.75 -1.48 7.12
C THR A 119 1.42 -2.26 5.99
N THR A 120 1.36 -1.76 4.76
CA THR A 120 2.10 -2.32 3.62
C THR A 120 3.60 -2.37 3.93
N TYR A 121 4.18 -1.28 4.44
CA TYR A 121 5.57 -1.27 4.90
C TYR A 121 5.85 -2.35 5.95
N ARG A 122 4.97 -2.55 6.92
CA ARG A 122 5.15 -3.56 7.97
C ARG A 122 5.15 -4.98 7.38
N ILE A 123 4.25 -5.27 6.46
CA ILE A 123 4.18 -6.56 5.76
C ILE A 123 5.42 -6.78 4.89
N VAL A 124 5.82 -5.76 4.14
CA VAL A 124 7.03 -5.80 3.30
C VAL A 124 8.29 -6.02 4.16
N LYS A 125 8.34 -5.42 5.34
CA LYS A 125 9.44 -5.66 6.29
C LYS A 125 9.52 -7.12 6.72
N GLU A 126 8.39 -7.78 6.96
CA GLU A 126 8.37 -9.21 7.32
C GLU A 126 8.70 -10.11 6.13
N LEU A 127 8.16 -9.82 4.96
CA LEU A 127 8.35 -10.65 3.77
C LEU A 127 9.76 -10.51 3.16
N TYR A 128 10.30 -9.30 3.14
CA TYR A 128 11.54 -8.99 2.39
C TYR A 128 12.69 -8.52 3.29
N GLY A 129 12.44 -8.34 4.57
CA GLY A 129 13.43 -7.94 5.55
C GLY A 129 13.55 -6.44 5.78
N GLU A 130 14.21 -6.11 6.89
CA GLU A 130 14.31 -4.74 7.39
C GLU A 130 15.08 -3.80 6.46
N VAL A 131 16.18 -4.29 5.88
CA VAL A 131 17.02 -3.47 4.99
C VAL A 131 16.22 -3.04 3.77
N TYR A 132 15.54 -4.00 3.13
CA TYR A 132 14.70 -3.72 1.98
C TYR A 132 13.59 -2.70 2.33
N ALA A 133 12.85 -2.94 3.40
CA ALA A 133 11.76 -2.06 3.81
C ALA A 133 12.26 -0.66 4.19
N LYS A 134 13.45 -0.56 4.80
CA LYS A 134 14.06 0.74 5.09
C LYS A 134 14.35 1.53 3.81
N GLU A 135 15.03 0.93 2.85
CA GLU A 135 15.41 1.58 1.59
C GLU A 135 14.19 2.01 0.75
N HIS A 136 13.13 1.20 0.74
CA HIS A 136 11.96 1.42 -0.10
C HIS A 136 10.86 2.26 0.55
N TYR A 137 10.88 2.40 1.88
CA TYR A 137 9.89 3.17 2.62
C TYR A 137 10.51 4.25 3.48
N ILE A 138 11.32 3.89 4.47
CA ILE A 138 11.79 4.84 5.47
C ILE A 138 12.68 5.91 4.83
N ASP A 139 13.62 5.52 4.00
CA ASP A 139 14.54 6.45 3.33
C ASP A 139 13.79 7.35 2.33
N GLN A 140 12.77 6.82 1.64
CA GLN A 140 11.92 7.59 0.76
C GLN A 140 11.06 8.60 1.53
N TRP A 141 10.49 8.20 2.67
CA TRP A 141 9.73 9.11 3.50
C TRP A 141 10.62 10.19 4.11
N GLN A 142 11.81 9.83 4.58
CA GLN A 142 12.77 10.81 5.09
C GLN A 142 13.17 11.81 4.01
N GLN A 143 13.48 11.33 2.81
CA GLN A 143 13.81 12.19 1.68
C GLN A 143 12.66 13.16 1.34
N ALA A 144 11.43 12.67 1.31
CA ALA A 144 10.26 13.51 1.03
C ALA A 144 10.07 14.61 2.10
N VAL A 145 10.33 14.28 3.36
CA VAL A 145 10.28 15.27 4.47
C VAL A 145 11.41 16.29 4.33
N ASP A 146 12.62 15.84 4.07
CA ASP A 146 13.77 16.70 3.89
C ASP A 146 13.58 17.66 2.71
N ASP A 147 13.09 17.15 1.57
CA ASP A 147 12.76 17.96 0.39
C ASP A 147 11.63 18.95 0.67
N TYR A 148 10.62 18.58 1.45
CA TYR A 148 9.56 19.49 1.84
C TYR A 148 10.12 20.65 2.66
N TYR A 149 10.92 20.40 3.67
CA TYR A 149 11.51 21.47 4.51
C TYR A 149 12.49 22.34 3.75
N LEU A 150 13.33 21.76 2.90
CA LEU A 150 14.23 22.53 2.03
C LEU A 150 13.43 23.46 1.13
N ASN A 151 12.40 22.96 0.46
CA ASN A 151 11.55 23.76 -0.39
C ASN A 151 10.70 24.76 0.38
N PHE A 152 10.31 24.45 1.60
CA PHE A 152 9.57 25.37 2.47
C PHE A 152 10.38 26.66 2.74
N TYR A 153 11.63 26.54 3.14
CA TYR A 153 12.50 27.68 3.38
C TYR A 153 12.81 28.49 2.11
N VAL A 154 12.89 27.83 0.97
CA VAL A 154 13.05 28.52 -0.32
C VAL A 154 11.79 29.32 -0.70
N ARG A 155 10.61 28.77 -0.43
CA ARG A 155 9.33 29.42 -0.73
C ARG A 155 8.92 30.48 0.27
N TYR A 156 9.37 30.34 1.49
CA TYR A 156 9.01 31.22 2.61
C TYR A 156 10.26 31.74 3.35
N PRO A 157 11.13 32.52 2.67
CA PRO A 157 12.39 32.99 3.28
C PRO A 157 12.17 33.86 4.54
N ASP A 158 11.07 34.59 4.58
CA ASP A 158 10.71 35.45 5.72
C ASP A 158 10.27 34.63 6.95
N TYR A 159 9.96 33.35 6.81
CA TYR A 159 9.53 32.51 7.93
C TYR A 159 10.63 32.41 9.01
N LEU A 160 11.88 32.22 8.58
CA LEU A 160 13.02 32.13 9.48
C LEU A 160 13.32 33.48 10.13
N ALA A 161 13.17 34.58 9.38
CA ALA A 161 13.34 35.91 9.91
C ALA A 161 12.31 36.18 11.02
N ASN A 162 11.04 35.87 10.77
CA ASN A 162 9.96 36.06 11.75
C ASN A 162 10.12 35.15 12.99
N LEU A 163 10.71 33.97 12.87
CA LEU A 163 11.02 33.08 14.01
C LEU A 163 12.12 33.67 14.90
N SER A 164 13.09 34.38 14.33
CA SER A 164 14.17 35.01 15.08
C SER A 164 13.68 36.23 15.84
N GLU A 165 12.73 36.97 15.31
CA GLU A 165 12.13 38.14 15.95
C GLU A 165 11.19 37.79 17.12
N ASN A 166 10.53 36.61 17.06
CA ASN A 166 9.63 36.16 18.13
C ASN A 166 10.35 35.47 19.31
N LYS A 167 11.67 35.37 19.29
CA LYS A 167 12.49 34.81 20.38
C LYS A 167 13.15 35.85 21.28
N GLN A 168 12.81 37.13 21.09
CA GLN A 168 13.15 38.21 22.00
C GLN A 168 11.96 38.49 22.91
#